data_fdaf1f62eae9a128dc52150d8ccd03d6
#
_entry.id   fdaf1f62eae9a128dc52150d8ccd03d6
#
_cell.length_a   1.000
_cell.length_b   1.000
_cell.length_c   1.000
_cell.angle_alpha   90.00
_cell.angle_beta   90.00
_cell.angle_gamma   90.00
#
_symmetry.space_group_name_H-M   'P 1'
#
loop_
_entity.id
_entity.type
_entity.pdbx_description
1 polymer ?
#
loop_
_entity_poly.entity_id
_entity_poly.type
_entity_poly.pdbx_seq_one_letter_code
_entity_poly.pdbx_strand_id
1 'polypeptide(L)'
;RRRRAAVKALDWRLETDKAKSKTVRLVQDALSRLDVPAMVGGLWEAALFGYACAEVMWEKRESHVLPRAVIAKPQEWFRFDSERTMLFMVMGSANGVPVPARKFLLSRQDATVKNPYGIADLARCFWPHTFKKGGLQFWLKFVEKYGSPKLVGKFDRQTPAKEQEDLLASLEACVQDAVMVIPSDNSVEILKQDGSSLSGAAENYREFLRFCRSEISIALLGQDQTTEADTNHASATAGLEVTGDIRDADAVMVQRAVQDLVAWIVELNIGPEADAPEFVLYEQADAAAEAEAD
;
A
#
# COMPACT_ATOMS: atom_id res chain seq x y z
N ARG A 1 4.20 1.15 3.27
CA ARG A 1 5.05 2.11 4.03
C ARG A 1 6.44 2.27 3.42
N ARG A 2 7.21 1.19 3.13
CA ARG A 2 8.59 1.26 2.61
C ARG A 2 8.70 2.08 1.32
N ARG A 3 7.94 1.74 0.26
CA ARG A 3 7.94 2.42 -1.04
C ARG A 3 7.69 3.94 -0.91
N ARG A 4 6.63 4.34 -0.17
CA ARG A 4 6.34 5.76 0.11
C ARG A 4 7.46 6.46 0.88
N ALA A 5 8.04 5.78 1.86
CA ALA A 5 9.14 6.35 2.65
C ALA A 5 10.39 6.56 1.80
N ALA A 6 10.69 5.65 0.87
CA ALA A 6 11.82 5.78 -0.04
C ALA A 6 11.71 7.03 -0.94
N VAL A 7 10.52 7.28 -1.52
CA VAL A 7 10.31 8.50 -2.34
C VAL A 7 10.33 9.77 -1.49
N LYS A 8 9.79 9.75 -0.26
CA LYS A 8 9.83 10.89 0.65
C LYS A 8 11.23 11.22 1.18
N ALA A 9 12.13 10.26 1.17
CA ALA A 9 13.51 10.42 1.61
C ALA A 9 14.44 11.02 0.54
N LEU A 10 13.95 11.14 -0.70
CA LEU A 10 14.69 11.81 -1.76
C LEU A 10 14.80 13.32 -1.45
N ASP A 11 15.96 13.87 -1.70
CA ASP A 11 16.18 15.30 -1.73
C ASP A 11 15.65 15.92 -3.01
N TRP A 12 15.56 17.22 -3.08
CA TRP A 12 15.12 17.93 -4.26
C TRP A 12 16.05 19.05 -4.66
N ARG A 13 16.15 19.29 -5.96
CA ARG A 13 16.88 20.41 -6.53
C ARG A 13 16.11 21.04 -7.69
N LEU A 14 16.48 22.24 -8.07
CA LEU A 14 15.99 22.91 -9.27
C LEU A 14 17.11 22.90 -10.31
N GLU A 15 16.88 22.26 -11.44
CA GLU A 15 17.78 22.27 -12.58
C GLU A 15 17.46 23.43 -13.51
N THR A 16 18.49 24.04 -14.08
CA THR A 16 18.36 25.34 -14.73
C THR A 16 19.05 25.38 -16.08
N ASP A 17 18.42 24.82 -17.12
CA ASP A 17 18.96 24.96 -18.47
C ASP A 17 18.73 26.34 -19.10
N LYS A 18 17.53 26.91 -18.94
CA LYS A 18 17.10 28.14 -19.59
C LYS A 18 16.57 29.20 -18.60
N ALA A 19 16.21 28.81 -17.41
CA ALA A 19 15.58 29.69 -16.45
C ALA A 19 16.59 30.73 -15.90
N LYS A 20 16.15 32.00 -15.79
CA LYS A 20 16.98 33.08 -15.25
C LYS A 20 17.20 32.90 -13.75
N SER A 21 18.39 33.25 -13.25
CA SER A 21 18.74 33.12 -11.82
C SER A 21 17.70 33.74 -10.86
N LYS A 22 17.03 34.83 -11.26
CA LYS A 22 15.95 35.45 -10.47
C LYS A 22 14.72 34.55 -10.37
N THR A 23 14.33 33.87 -11.47
CA THR A 23 13.22 32.92 -11.51
C THR A 23 13.50 31.73 -10.60
N VAL A 24 14.72 31.20 -10.69
CA VAL A 24 15.18 30.06 -9.86
C VAL A 24 15.10 30.39 -8.38
N ARG A 25 15.62 31.57 -7.98
CA ARG A 25 15.57 32.01 -6.58
C ARG A 25 14.13 32.16 -6.06
N LEU A 26 13.24 32.73 -6.88
CA LEU A 26 11.82 32.85 -6.54
C LEU A 26 11.17 31.49 -6.27
N VAL A 27 11.39 30.52 -7.15
CA VAL A 27 10.86 29.15 -7.01
C VAL A 27 11.48 28.45 -5.82
N GLN A 28 12.81 28.55 -5.65
CA GLN A 28 13.54 28.00 -4.51
C GLN A 28 13.01 28.52 -3.17
N ASP A 29 12.78 29.83 -3.06
CA ASP A 29 12.24 30.46 -1.86
C ASP A 29 10.79 30.03 -1.61
N ALA A 30 9.99 29.89 -2.67
CA ALA A 30 8.62 29.41 -2.56
C ALA A 30 8.54 27.95 -2.07
N LEU A 31 9.36 27.05 -2.63
CA LEU A 31 9.36 25.63 -2.27
C LEU A 31 9.98 25.37 -0.90
N SER A 32 11.02 26.11 -0.52
CA SER A 32 11.68 25.97 0.79
C SER A 32 10.76 26.28 1.98
N ARG A 33 9.64 26.96 1.75
CA ARG A 33 8.61 27.28 2.76
C ARG A 33 7.53 26.21 2.88
N LEU A 34 7.49 25.28 1.94
CA LEU A 34 6.54 24.17 1.93
C LEU A 34 7.12 22.94 2.63
N ASP A 35 6.26 22.13 3.20
CA ASP A 35 6.62 20.76 3.59
C ASP A 35 6.68 19.89 2.33
N VAL A 36 7.80 19.95 1.60
CA VAL A 36 8.00 19.21 0.36
C VAL A 36 7.87 17.69 0.59
N PRO A 37 8.43 17.07 1.65
CA PRO A 37 8.23 15.67 1.93
C PRO A 37 6.75 15.28 2.15
N ALA A 38 5.96 16.14 2.79
CA ALA A 38 4.53 15.88 2.96
C ALA A 38 3.77 15.99 1.63
N MET A 39 4.09 16.99 0.81
CA MET A 39 3.53 17.17 -0.53
C MET A 39 3.85 15.97 -1.44
N VAL A 40 5.12 15.58 -1.51
CA VAL A 40 5.60 14.41 -2.26
C VAL A 40 4.86 13.15 -1.79
N GLY A 41 4.77 12.92 -0.48
CA GLY A 41 4.06 11.78 0.08
C GLY A 41 2.56 11.77 -0.19
N GLY A 42 1.92 12.94 -0.32
CA GLY A 42 0.51 13.06 -0.71
C GLY A 42 0.28 12.75 -2.19
N LEU A 43 1.10 13.31 -3.07
CA LEU A 43 1.04 13.07 -4.51
C LEU A 43 1.43 11.63 -4.87
N TRP A 44 2.34 11.00 -4.10
CA TRP A 44 2.71 9.60 -4.26
C TRP A 44 1.53 8.63 -4.09
N GLU A 45 0.47 9.01 -3.39
CA GLU A 45 -0.71 8.14 -3.24
C GLU A 45 -1.34 7.75 -4.58
N ALA A 46 -1.01 8.44 -5.67
CA ALA A 46 -1.35 8.04 -7.02
C ALA A 46 -0.89 6.61 -7.35
N ALA A 47 0.24 6.17 -6.84
CA ALA A 47 0.73 4.79 -7.01
C ALA A 47 -0.26 3.76 -6.44
N LEU A 48 -0.92 4.07 -5.33
CA LEU A 48 -1.85 3.16 -4.66
C LEU A 48 -3.26 3.21 -5.27
N PHE A 49 -3.75 4.41 -5.59
CA PHE A 49 -5.15 4.65 -5.97
C PHE A 49 -5.34 4.98 -7.46
N GLY A 50 -4.24 5.04 -8.25
CA GLY A 50 -4.24 5.43 -9.65
C GLY A 50 -4.02 6.93 -9.85
N TYR A 51 -4.59 7.77 -8.98
CA TYR A 51 -4.38 9.22 -8.99
C TYR A 51 -4.40 9.79 -7.57
N ALA A 52 -3.80 10.96 -7.41
CA ALA A 52 -3.84 11.75 -6.20
C ALA A 52 -3.96 13.23 -6.53
N CYS A 53 -4.73 13.96 -5.74
CA CYS A 53 -4.95 15.39 -5.88
C CYS A 53 -4.46 16.13 -4.64
N ALA A 54 -3.79 17.28 -4.85
CA ALA A 54 -3.40 18.15 -3.76
C ALA A 54 -3.83 19.59 -4.06
N GLU A 55 -4.50 20.21 -3.11
CA GLU A 55 -4.94 21.61 -3.20
C GLU A 55 -3.79 22.55 -2.92
N VAL A 56 -3.55 23.50 -3.82
CA VAL A 56 -2.62 24.59 -3.63
C VAL A 56 -3.35 25.78 -3.00
N MET A 57 -2.89 26.20 -1.85
CA MET A 57 -3.38 27.38 -1.15
C MET A 57 -2.45 28.55 -1.44
N TRP A 58 -2.91 29.49 -2.25
CA TRP A 58 -2.13 30.68 -2.62
C TRP A 58 -2.27 31.80 -1.60
N GLU A 59 -1.20 32.54 -1.39
CA GLU A 59 -1.20 33.79 -0.64
C GLU A 59 -0.45 34.88 -1.41
N LYS A 60 -0.89 36.15 -1.23
CA LYS A 60 -0.17 37.29 -1.74
C LYS A 60 0.83 37.76 -0.68
N ARG A 61 2.11 37.75 -1.02
CA ARG A 61 3.20 38.29 -0.21
C ARG A 61 3.91 39.41 -0.95
N GLU A 62 3.84 40.60 -0.40
CA GLU A 62 4.39 41.79 -1.04
C GLU A 62 3.91 41.93 -2.48
N SER A 63 4.81 41.74 -3.46
CA SER A 63 4.50 41.78 -4.88
C SER A 63 4.28 40.39 -5.55
N HIS A 64 4.42 39.30 -4.78
CA HIS A 64 4.39 37.95 -5.32
C HIS A 64 3.17 37.16 -4.84
N VAL A 65 2.69 36.26 -5.70
CA VAL A 65 1.66 35.25 -5.38
C VAL A 65 2.38 33.91 -5.19
N LEU A 66 2.44 33.44 -3.95
CA LEU A 66 3.21 32.26 -3.58
C LEU A 66 2.30 31.19 -2.96
N PRO A 67 2.67 29.90 -3.08
CA PRO A 67 1.96 28.85 -2.37
C PRO A 67 2.23 28.93 -0.87
N ARG A 68 1.18 29.04 -0.07
CA ARG A 68 1.24 28.98 1.39
C ARG A 68 1.29 27.55 1.89
N ALA A 69 0.54 26.65 1.25
CA ALA A 69 0.48 25.22 1.59
C ALA A 69 0.01 24.42 0.39
N VAL A 70 0.41 23.15 0.33
CA VAL A 70 -0.10 22.15 -0.59
C VAL A 70 -0.65 20.98 0.23
N ILE A 71 -1.95 20.74 0.14
CA ILE A 71 -2.67 19.81 1.01
C ILE A 71 -3.34 18.73 0.17
N ALA A 72 -2.95 17.46 0.38
CA ALA A 72 -3.58 16.31 -0.26
C ALA A 72 -5.07 16.25 0.08
N LYS A 73 -5.88 15.89 -0.90
CA LYS A 73 -7.33 15.76 -0.78
C LYS A 73 -7.77 14.33 -1.08
N PRO A 74 -8.90 13.87 -0.47
CA PRO A 74 -9.45 12.56 -0.76
C PRO A 74 -9.76 12.39 -2.26
N GLN A 75 -9.35 11.26 -2.84
CA GLN A 75 -9.56 10.97 -4.26
C GLN A 75 -11.05 10.98 -4.63
N GLU A 76 -11.92 10.52 -3.75
CA GLU A 76 -13.37 10.45 -3.92
C GLU A 76 -14.05 11.81 -4.15
N TRP A 77 -13.35 12.92 -3.87
CA TRP A 77 -13.85 14.26 -4.14
C TRP A 77 -13.75 14.67 -5.60
N PHE A 78 -13.05 13.87 -6.42
CA PHE A 78 -12.77 14.19 -7.81
C PHE A 78 -13.31 13.11 -8.74
N ARG A 79 -13.73 13.55 -9.93
CA ARG A 79 -14.09 12.69 -11.06
C ARG A 79 -13.52 13.25 -12.34
N PHE A 80 -13.46 12.42 -13.36
CA PHE A 80 -13.11 12.85 -14.72
C PHE A 80 -14.33 12.65 -15.60
N ASP A 81 -14.63 13.67 -16.42
CA ASP A 81 -15.69 13.60 -17.43
C ASP A 81 -15.24 12.84 -18.69
N SER A 82 -16.12 12.80 -19.71
CA SER A 82 -15.83 12.16 -20.98
C SER A 82 -14.68 12.82 -21.76
N GLU A 83 -14.42 14.09 -21.49
CA GLU A 83 -13.31 14.88 -22.07
C GLU A 83 -12.03 14.77 -21.22
N ARG A 84 -12.07 13.99 -20.13
CA ARG A 84 -10.98 13.80 -19.16
C ARG A 84 -10.64 15.05 -18.35
N THR A 85 -11.58 15.99 -18.28
CA THR A 85 -11.47 17.15 -17.42
C THR A 85 -11.77 16.74 -15.97
N MET A 86 -10.92 17.20 -15.05
CA MET A 86 -11.11 16.93 -13.63
C MET A 86 -12.27 17.78 -13.08
N LEU A 87 -13.22 17.13 -12.43
CA LEU A 87 -14.38 17.73 -11.79
C LEU A 87 -14.29 17.55 -10.27
N PHE A 88 -14.68 18.57 -9.53
CA PHE A 88 -14.83 18.52 -8.08
C PHE A 88 -16.28 18.19 -7.72
N MET A 89 -16.49 17.18 -6.88
CA MET A 89 -17.80 16.74 -6.46
C MET A 89 -18.32 17.62 -5.34
N VAL A 90 -19.34 18.43 -5.67
CA VAL A 90 -19.99 19.34 -4.73
C VAL A 90 -21.32 18.72 -4.28
N MET A 91 -21.66 18.87 -3.01
CA MET A 91 -22.94 18.44 -2.47
C MET A 91 -24.09 19.11 -3.25
N GLY A 92 -25.03 18.29 -3.77
CA GLY A 92 -26.15 18.78 -4.58
C GLY A 92 -25.89 18.82 -6.10
N SER A 93 -24.67 18.52 -6.57
CA SER A 93 -24.37 18.38 -8.00
C SER A 93 -24.05 16.93 -8.35
N ALA A 94 -24.88 16.28 -9.15
CA ALA A 94 -24.64 14.91 -9.60
C ALA A 94 -23.41 14.80 -10.51
N ASN A 95 -23.08 15.84 -11.25
CA ASN A 95 -22.02 15.84 -12.26
C ASN A 95 -20.71 16.48 -11.79
N GLY A 96 -20.71 17.12 -10.62
CA GLY A 96 -19.57 17.90 -10.14
C GLY A 96 -19.45 19.26 -10.87
N VAL A 97 -18.38 19.98 -10.55
CA VAL A 97 -18.03 21.27 -11.17
C VAL A 97 -16.58 21.25 -11.63
N PRO A 98 -16.22 21.91 -12.73
CA PRO A 98 -14.83 22.02 -13.14
C PRO A 98 -13.96 22.62 -12.03
N VAL A 99 -12.77 22.07 -11.83
CA VAL A 99 -11.84 22.61 -10.84
C VAL A 99 -11.29 23.96 -11.32
N PRO A 100 -11.08 24.93 -10.41
CA PRO A 100 -10.45 26.20 -10.77
C PRO A 100 -9.02 25.96 -11.28
N ALA A 101 -8.60 26.76 -12.25
CA ALA A 101 -7.23 26.70 -12.76
C ALA A 101 -6.20 26.96 -11.64
N ARG A 102 -5.06 26.29 -11.71
CA ARG A 102 -3.93 26.43 -10.76
C ARG A 102 -4.31 26.18 -9.28
N LYS A 103 -5.38 25.40 -9.06
CA LYS A 103 -5.88 25.10 -7.71
C LYS A 103 -5.49 23.73 -7.20
N PHE A 104 -5.41 22.73 -8.08
CA PHE A 104 -5.13 21.36 -7.69
C PHE A 104 -4.00 20.78 -8.53
N LEU A 105 -2.99 20.25 -7.86
CA LEU A 105 -1.99 19.38 -8.46
C LEU A 105 -2.59 17.99 -8.66
N LEU A 106 -2.29 17.37 -9.79
CA LEU A 106 -2.79 16.04 -10.15
C LEU A 106 -1.63 15.12 -10.48
N SER A 107 -1.39 14.13 -9.64
CA SER A 107 -0.49 13.02 -9.93
C SER A 107 -1.29 11.82 -10.42
N ARG A 108 -0.81 11.10 -11.44
CA ARG A 108 -1.49 9.93 -12.02
C ARG A 108 -0.48 8.86 -12.39
N GLN A 109 -0.79 7.62 -11.99
CA GLN A 109 0.00 6.45 -12.37
C GLN A 109 -0.56 5.80 -13.63
N ASP A 110 0.23 5.72 -14.68
CA ASP A 110 -0.10 5.03 -15.93
C ASP A 110 -1.50 5.35 -16.49
N ALA A 111 -1.88 6.64 -16.41
CA ALA A 111 -3.15 7.09 -16.97
C ALA A 111 -3.14 6.92 -18.50
N THR A 112 -4.21 6.36 -19.04
CA THR A 112 -4.37 6.11 -20.47
C THR A 112 -5.50 6.93 -21.06
N VAL A 113 -5.63 6.92 -22.39
CA VAL A 113 -6.75 7.56 -23.10
C VAL A 113 -8.10 6.99 -22.65
N LYS A 114 -8.16 5.70 -22.31
CA LYS A 114 -9.38 5.02 -21.87
C LYS A 114 -9.63 5.13 -20.38
N ASN A 115 -8.57 5.33 -19.58
CA ASN A 115 -8.66 5.41 -18.14
C ASN A 115 -7.92 6.66 -17.62
N PRO A 116 -8.59 7.79 -17.45
CA PRO A 116 -8.00 9.02 -16.93
C PRO A 116 -7.64 8.95 -15.44
N TYR A 117 -8.18 7.97 -14.72
CA TYR A 117 -7.88 7.75 -13.29
C TYR A 117 -6.54 7.08 -13.04
N GLY A 118 -5.91 6.52 -14.09
CA GLY A 118 -4.67 5.74 -13.92
C GLY A 118 -4.90 4.32 -13.39
N ILE A 119 -3.82 3.62 -13.10
CA ILE A 119 -3.84 2.23 -12.64
C ILE A 119 -3.47 2.19 -11.16
N ALA A 120 -4.39 1.71 -10.33
CA ALA A 120 -4.20 1.58 -8.90
C ALA A 120 -3.49 0.26 -8.55
N ASP A 121 -2.31 0.29 -7.91
CA ASP A 121 -1.63 -0.94 -7.47
C ASP A 121 -2.45 -1.71 -6.44
N LEU A 122 -3.24 -1.03 -5.61
CA LEU A 122 -4.15 -1.69 -4.67
C LEU A 122 -5.23 -2.53 -5.36
N ALA A 123 -5.63 -2.21 -6.59
CA ALA A 123 -6.58 -3.03 -7.34
C ALA A 123 -6.00 -4.42 -7.64
N ARG A 124 -4.68 -4.52 -7.90
CA ARG A 124 -3.98 -5.80 -8.10
C ARG A 124 -3.93 -6.63 -6.82
N CYS A 125 -3.89 -5.98 -5.65
CA CYS A 125 -3.87 -6.65 -4.35
C CYS A 125 -5.25 -7.15 -3.88
N PHE A 126 -6.34 -6.75 -4.54
CA PHE A 126 -7.71 -7.03 -4.09
C PHE A 126 -7.99 -8.52 -3.91
N TRP A 127 -7.73 -9.32 -4.94
CA TRP A 127 -7.99 -10.77 -4.88
C TRP A 127 -7.06 -11.51 -3.94
N PRO A 128 -5.73 -11.34 -4.00
CA PRO A 128 -4.82 -11.96 -3.03
C PRO A 128 -5.16 -11.59 -1.58
N HIS A 129 -5.55 -10.34 -1.31
CA HIS A 129 -5.97 -9.90 0.02
C HIS A 129 -7.27 -10.59 0.46
N THR A 130 -8.27 -10.65 -0.39
CA THR A 130 -9.57 -11.28 -0.10
C THR A 130 -9.41 -12.77 0.16
N PHE A 131 -8.64 -13.46 -0.68
CA PHE A 131 -8.34 -14.88 -0.53
C PHE A 131 -7.53 -15.16 0.74
N LYS A 132 -6.53 -14.34 1.04
CA LYS A 132 -5.76 -14.45 2.28
C LYS A 132 -6.65 -14.31 3.51
N LYS A 133 -7.56 -13.34 3.53
CA LYS A 133 -8.50 -13.14 4.64
C LYS A 133 -9.41 -14.35 4.82
N GLY A 134 -9.98 -14.87 3.73
CA GLY A 134 -10.81 -16.09 3.74
C GLY A 134 -10.01 -17.33 4.18
N GLY A 135 -8.82 -17.52 3.63
CA GLY A 135 -7.92 -18.62 3.98
C GLY A 135 -7.55 -18.65 5.45
N LEU A 136 -7.27 -17.48 6.05
CA LEU A 136 -6.99 -17.37 7.49
C LEU A 136 -8.21 -17.79 8.34
N GLN A 137 -9.43 -17.43 7.94
CA GLN A 137 -10.63 -17.85 8.65
C GLN A 137 -10.84 -19.37 8.59
N PHE A 138 -10.63 -19.97 7.42
CA PHE A 138 -10.71 -21.42 7.27
C PHE A 138 -9.60 -22.14 8.03
N TRP A 139 -8.38 -21.62 8.00
CA TRP A 139 -7.28 -22.18 8.76
C TRP A 139 -7.54 -22.13 10.27
N LEU A 140 -8.05 -21.04 10.79
CA LEU A 140 -8.44 -20.94 12.20
C LEU A 140 -9.47 -22.00 12.58
N LYS A 141 -10.53 -22.15 11.77
CA LYS A 141 -11.54 -23.22 11.96
C LYS A 141 -10.94 -24.62 11.86
N PHE A 142 -9.97 -24.81 10.96
CA PHE A 142 -9.26 -26.07 10.83
C PHE A 142 -8.46 -26.39 12.10
N VAL A 143 -7.70 -25.42 12.60
CA VAL A 143 -6.91 -25.57 13.84
C VAL A 143 -7.82 -25.81 15.04
N GLU A 144 -8.92 -25.09 15.18
CA GLU A 144 -9.91 -25.29 16.23
C GLU A 144 -10.53 -26.70 16.16
N LYS A 145 -10.91 -27.14 14.97
CA LYS A 145 -11.55 -28.44 14.79
C LYS A 145 -10.61 -29.64 14.93
N TYR A 146 -9.36 -29.49 14.52
CA TYR A 146 -8.40 -30.59 14.43
C TYR A 146 -7.19 -30.44 15.37
N GLY A 147 -6.98 -29.26 15.96
CA GLY A 147 -5.93 -29.02 16.93
C GLY A 147 -6.23 -29.60 18.32
N SER A 148 -7.50 -29.84 18.64
CA SER A 148 -7.91 -30.49 19.87
C SER A 148 -8.08 -32.00 19.65
N PRO A 149 -7.62 -32.86 20.55
CA PRO A 149 -7.82 -34.30 20.46
C PRO A 149 -9.31 -34.62 20.51
N LYS A 150 -9.76 -35.45 19.59
CA LYS A 150 -11.14 -35.96 19.63
C LYS A 150 -11.17 -37.19 20.51
N LEU A 151 -11.91 -37.11 21.61
CA LEU A 151 -12.16 -38.21 22.52
C LEU A 151 -13.42 -38.94 22.09
N VAL A 152 -13.36 -40.25 22.07
CA VAL A 152 -14.53 -41.12 21.82
C VAL A 152 -14.69 -42.06 23.00
N GLY A 153 -15.77 -41.87 23.75
CA GLY A 153 -16.16 -42.82 24.79
C GLY A 153 -16.98 -43.93 24.15
N LYS A 154 -16.65 -45.17 24.45
CA LYS A 154 -17.40 -46.36 24.07
C LYS A 154 -18.11 -46.93 25.28
N PHE A 155 -19.36 -47.32 25.12
CA PHE A 155 -20.17 -47.96 26.16
C PHE A 155 -20.91 -49.13 25.56
N ASP A 156 -21.34 -50.11 26.40
CA ASP A 156 -22.14 -51.23 25.96
C ASP A 156 -23.59 -50.77 25.70
N ARG A 157 -24.30 -51.44 24.78
CA ARG A 157 -25.70 -51.15 24.43
C ARG A 157 -26.64 -51.23 25.63
N GLN A 158 -26.28 -51.98 26.67
CA GLN A 158 -27.09 -52.15 27.89
C GLN A 158 -26.80 -51.11 28.98
N THR A 159 -25.84 -50.20 28.76
CA THR A 159 -25.47 -49.17 29.72
C THR A 159 -26.63 -48.20 29.96
N PRO A 160 -27.05 -47.98 31.23
CA PRO A 160 -28.10 -47.04 31.58
C PRO A 160 -27.84 -45.61 31.05
N ALA A 161 -28.87 -44.90 30.67
CA ALA A 161 -28.77 -43.54 30.11
C ALA A 161 -27.99 -42.58 31.03
N LYS A 162 -28.16 -42.73 32.33
CA LYS A 162 -27.43 -41.90 33.31
C LYS A 162 -25.92 -42.11 33.25
N GLU A 163 -25.46 -43.35 33.10
CA GLU A 163 -24.00 -43.63 32.97
C GLU A 163 -23.43 -43.14 31.65
N GLN A 164 -24.27 -43.10 30.57
CA GLN A 164 -23.90 -42.51 29.28
C GLN A 164 -23.72 -40.98 29.44
N GLU A 165 -24.62 -40.29 30.16
CA GLU A 165 -24.53 -38.87 30.45
C GLU A 165 -23.31 -38.55 31.33
N ASP A 166 -23.04 -39.38 32.37
CA ASP A 166 -21.88 -39.23 33.23
C ASP A 166 -20.56 -39.41 32.45
N LEU A 167 -20.51 -40.34 31.51
CA LEU A 167 -19.35 -40.52 30.61
C LEU A 167 -19.17 -39.31 29.68
N LEU A 168 -20.27 -38.79 29.10
CA LEU A 168 -20.21 -37.59 28.25
C LEU A 168 -19.71 -36.39 29.03
N ALA A 169 -20.21 -36.12 30.23
CA ALA A 169 -19.77 -35.05 31.10
C ALA A 169 -18.28 -35.18 31.46
N SER A 170 -17.81 -36.43 31.70
CA SER A 170 -16.41 -36.72 31.96
C SER A 170 -15.52 -36.45 30.74
N LEU A 171 -16.00 -36.77 29.54
CA LEU A 171 -15.29 -36.45 28.28
C LEU A 171 -15.20 -34.96 28.02
N GLU A 172 -16.27 -34.23 28.28
CA GLU A 172 -16.28 -32.76 28.15
C GLU A 172 -15.31 -32.09 29.13
N ALA A 173 -15.26 -32.54 30.38
CA ALA A 173 -14.31 -32.07 31.38
C ALA A 173 -12.85 -32.40 30.98
N CYS A 174 -12.60 -33.59 30.41
CA CYS A 174 -11.27 -34.00 29.96
C CYS A 174 -10.71 -33.13 28.85
N VAL A 175 -11.55 -32.55 28.01
CA VAL A 175 -11.08 -31.58 26.97
C VAL A 175 -10.46 -30.33 27.61
N GLN A 176 -10.89 -29.95 28.81
CA GLN A 176 -10.34 -28.81 29.56
C GLN A 176 -9.14 -29.19 30.44
N ASP A 177 -9.23 -30.29 31.19
CA ASP A 177 -8.26 -30.63 32.25
C ASP A 177 -7.31 -31.78 31.91
N ALA A 178 -7.46 -32.45 30.76
CA ALA A 178 -6.60 -33.52 30.25
C ALA A 178 -6.49 -34.76 31.21
N VAL A 179 -7.38 -34.90 32.20
CA VAL A 179 -7.39 -36.04 33.17
C VAL A 179 -8.80 -36.58 33.28
N MET A 180 -8.96 -37.89 33.16
CA MET A 180 -10.23 -38.58 33.27
C MET A 180 -10.08 -39.89 34.07
N VAL A 181 -11.10 -40.18 34.84
CA VAL A 181 -11.27 -41.50 35.51
C VAL A 181 -12.52 -42.17 34.95
N ILE A 182 -12.38 -43.37 34.42
CA ILE A 182 -13.51 -44.14 33.86
C ILE A 182 -13.55 -45.52 34.52
N PRO A 183 -14.74 -46.15 34.59
CA PRO A 183 -14.90 -47.55 35.01
C PRO A 183 -14.09 -48.48 34.10
N SER A 184 -13.64 -49.59 34.64
CA SER A 184 -12.76 -50.56 33.96
C SER A 184 -13.42 -51.28 32.75
N ASP A 185 -14.73 -51.25 32.68
CA ASP A 185 -15.57 -51.79 31.58
C ASP A 185 -15.83 -50.79 30.44
N ASN A 186 -15.50 -49.55 30.64
CA ASN A 186 -15.56 -48.53 29.61
C ASN A 186 -14.20 -48.27 28.99
N SER A 187 -14.18 -47.86 27.74
CA SER A 187 -12.92 -47.44 27.07
C SER A 187 -13.05 -46.07 26.43
N VAL A 188 -11.97 -45.29 26.59
CA VAL A 188 -11.82 -44.01 25.88
C VAL A 188 -10.71 -44.14 24.86
N GLU A 189 -11.01 -43.85 23.63
CA GLU A 189 -10.03 -43.85 22.56
C GLU A 189 -9.84 -42.44 22.06
N ILE A 190 -8.58 -42.05 21.91
CA ILE A 190 -8.24 -40.83 21.14
C ILE A 190 -8.33 -41.24 19.68
N LEU A 191 -9.27 -40.65 18.94
CA LEU A 191 -9.27 -40.78 17.49
C LEU A 191 -7.99 -40.18 16.94
N LYS A 192 -6.99 -41.01 16.72
CA LYS A 192 -5.79 -40.67 15.98
C LYS A 192 -6.21 -40.43 14.53
N GLN A 193 -6.35 -39.17 14.16
CA GLN A 193 -6.35 -38.84 12.74
C GLN A 193 -4.96 -39.14 12.21
N ASP A 194 -4.85 -39.79 11.04
CA ASP A 194 -3.58 -40.06 10.41
C ASP A 194 -2.80 -38.73 10.28
N GLY A 195 -1.72 -38.61 11.05
CA GLY A 195 -0.94 -37.36 11.14
C GLY A 195 -0.42 -36.88 9.80
N SER A 196 -0.28 -37.78 8.81
CA SER A 196 0.12 -37.44 7.45
C SER A 196 -0.90 -36.61 6.69
N SER A 197 -2.21 -36.88 6.85
CA SER A 197 -3.25 -36.12 6.17
C SER A 197 -3.50 -34.75 6.79
N LEU A 198 -3.32 -34.63 8.11
CA LEU A 198 -3.46 -33.36 8.83
C LEU A 198 -2.27 -32.42 8.59
N SER A 199 -1.04 -32.96 8.58
CA SER A 199 0.16 -32.17 8.27
C SER A 199 0.13 -31.67 6.84
N GLY A 200 -0.33 -32.48 5.87
CA GLY A 200 -0.51 -32.06 4.49
C GLY A 200 -1.56 -30.96 4.33
N ALA A 201 -2.70 -31.07 5.04
CA ALA A 201 -3.72 -30.02 5.00
C ALA A 201 -3.24 -28.71 5.62
N ALA A 202 -2.54 -28.75 6.76
CA ALA A 202 -1.95 -27.58 7.40
C ALA A 202 -0.91 -26.91 6.50
N GLU A 203 -0.06 -27.71 5.82
CA GLU A 203 0.91 -27.23 4.85
C GLU A 203 0.27 -26.53 3.66
N ASN A 204 -0.81 -27.10 3.09
CA ASN A 204 -1.55 -26.48 2.00
C ASN A 204 -2.09 -25.09 2.36
N TYR A 205 -2.60 -24.90 3.60
CA TYR A 205 -3.01 -23.57 4.07
C TYR A 205 -1.83 -22.61 4.18
N ARG A 206 -0.70 -23.08 4.68
CA ARG A 206 0.53 -22.28 4.82
C ARG A 206 1.04 -21.82 3.44
N GLU A 207 1.13 -22.73 2.49
CA GLU A 207 1.54 -22.45 1.11
C GLU A 207 0.58 -21.48 0.42
N PHE A 208 -0.73 -21.66 0.61
CA PHE A 208 -1.71 -20.74 0.06
C PHE A 208 -1.57 -19.31 0.63
N LEU A 209 -1.38 -19.18 1.94
CA LEU A 209 -1.17 -17.88 2.57
C LEU A 209 0.16 -17.24 2.14
N ARG A 210 1.19 -18.06 1.90
CA ARG A 210 2.48 -17.66 1.38
C ARG A 210 2.36 -17.14 -0.05
N PHE A 211 1.67 -17.87 -0.90
CA PHE A 211 1.33 -17.45 -2.26
C PHE A 211 0.61 -16.09 -2.26
N CYS A 212 -0.45 -15.93 -1.47
CA CYS A 212 -1.16 -14.65 -1.39
C CYS A 212 -0.27 -13.49 -0.90
N ARG A 213 0.69 -13.77 0.00
CA ARG A 213 1.64 -12.78 0.47
C ARG A 213 2.62 -12.38 -0.62
N SER A 214 3.16 -13.35 -1.35
CA SER A 214 4.06 -13.14 -2.47
C SER A 214 3.40 -12.28 -3.55
N GLU A 215 2.18 -12.62 -3.98
CA GLU A 215 1.42 -11.85 -4.96
C GLU A 215 1.20 -10.37 -4.54
N ILE A 216 0.92 -10.13 -3.25
CA ILE A 216 0.78 -8.76 -2.73
C ILE A 216 2.15 -8.03 -2.75
N SER A 217 3.23 -8.73 -2.42
CA SER A 217 4.59 -8.18 -2.46
C SER A 217 5.00 -7.82 -3.88
N ILE A 218 4.77 -8.71 -4.83
CA ILE A 218 5.05 -8.48 -6.26
C ILE A 218 4.24 -7.29 -6.78
N ALA A 219 2.96 -7.22 -6.45
CA ALA A 219 2.10 -6.12 -6.89
C ALA A 219 2.54 -4.74 -6.37
N LEU A 220 3.10 -4.68 -5.14
CA LEU A 220 3.47 -3.41 -4.50
C LEU A 220 4.95 -3.06 -4.61
N LEU A 221 5.83 -4.07 -4.68
CA LEU A 221 7.28 -3.89 -4.62
C LEU A 221 8.00 -4.43 -5.88
N GLY A 222 7.24 -4.99 -6.84
CA GLY A 222 7.78 -5.64 -8.03
C GLY A 222 8.51 -6.96 -7.76
N GLN A 223 8.65 -7.36 -6.50
CA GLN A 223 9.38 -8.56 -6.08
C GLN A 223 8.91 -9.04 -4.70
N ASP A 224 9.21 -10.29 -4.35
CA ASP A 224 8.92 -10.88 -3.05
C ASP A 224 10.17 -11.33 -2.27
N GLN A 225 11.32 -11.32 -2.91
CA GLN A 225 12.59 -11.87 -2.43
C GLN A 225 13.06 -11.21 -1.12
N THR A 226 12.80 -9.93 -0.92
CA THR A 226 13.14 -9.24 0.35
C THR A 226 12.14 -9.50 1.47
N THR A 227 11.05 -10.22 1.20
CA THR A 227 9.99 -10.53 2.17
C THR A 227 9.90 -12.01 2.51
N GLU A 228 10.57 -12.89 1.75
CA GLU A 228 10.63 -14.34 1.99
C GLU A 228 11.87 -14.74 2.78
N ALA A 229 11.72 -15.73 3.69
CA ALA A 229 12.79 -16.14 4.59
C ALA A 229 13.91 -16.97 3.91
N ASP A 230 13.59 -17.59 2.77
CA ASP A 230 14.49 -18.52 2.08
C ASP A 230 15.34 -17.84 0.98
N THR A 231 15.46 -16.54 1.01
CA THR A 231 16.12 -15.73 -0.02
C THR A 231 17.64 -15.73 0.21
N ASN A 232 18.43 -16.02 -0.83
CA ASN A 232 19.88 -15.87 -0.80
C ASN A 232 20.30 -14.40 -1.04
N HIS A 233 21.56 -14.06 -0.73
CA HIS A 233 22.08 -12.69 -0.84
C HIS A 233 21.96 -12.13 -2.26
N ALA A 234 22.25 -12.92 -3.30
CA ALA A 234 22.16 -12.48 -4.69
C ALA A 234 20.73 -12.12 -5.12
N SER A 235 19.76 -12.96 -4.73
CA SER A 235 18.33 -12.68 -5.00
C SER A 235 17.84 -11.46 -4.23
N ALA A 236 18.28 -11.26 -2.98
CA ALA A 236 17.93 -10.08 -2.20
C ALA A 236 18.48 -8.80 -2.82
N THR A 237 19.72 -8.83 -3.36
CA THR A 237 20.33 -7.69 -4.06
C THR A 237 19.55 -7.34 -5.34
N ALA A 238 19.24 -8.34 -6.18
CA ALA A 238 18.42 -8.14 -7.37
C ALA A 238 17.02 -7.58 -7.03
N GLY A 239 16.41 -8.04 -5.93
CA GLY A 239 15.14 -7.51 -5.44
C GLY A 239 15.22 -6.04 -4.98
N LEU A 240 16.37 -5.62 -4.44
CA LEU A 240 16.58 -4.22 -4.07
C LEU A 240 16.74 -3.32 -5.30
N GLU A 241 17.40 -3.78 -6.37
CA GLU A 241 17.48 -3.06 -7.65
C GLU A 241 16.09 -2.80 -8.24
N VAL A 242 15.24 -3.84 -8.33
CA VAL A 242 13.85 -3.69 -8.80
C VAL A 242 13.07 -2.69 -7.94
N THR A 243 13.29 -2.70 -6.62
CA THR A 243 12.64 -1.75 -5.71
C THR A 243 13.15 -0.33 -5.94
N GLY A 244 14.42 -0.17 -6.31
CA GLY A 244 15.03 1.10 -6.73
C GLY A 244 14.37 1.65 -8.00
N ASP A 245 14.26 0.85 -9.05
CA ASP A 245 13.60 1.23 -10.31
C ASP A 245 12.15 1.71 -10.10
N ILE A 246 11.42 1.03 -9.22
CA ILE A 246 10.05 1.44 -8.87
C ILE A 246 10.04 2.77 -8.10
N ARG A 247 10.98 2.98 -7.17
CA ARG A 247 11.14 4.26 -6.47
C ARG A 247 11.38 5.41 -7.46
N ASP A 248 12.23 5.20 -8.44
CA ASP A 248 12.60 6.21 -9.42
C ASP A 248 11.44 6.52 -10.37
N ALA A 249 10.71 5.50 -10.81
CA ALA A 249 9.47 5.68 -11.56
C ALA A 249 8.41 6.46 -10.76
N ASP A 250 8.26 6.17 -9.47
CA ASP A 250 7.38 6.91 -8.56
C ASP A 250 7.84 8.36 -8.38
N ALA A 251 9.15 8.59 -8.28
CA ALA A 251 9.71 9.94 -8.18
C ALA A 251 9.38 10.76 -9.43
N VAL A 252 9.58 10.21 -10.63
CA VAL A 252 9.23 10.87 -11.90
C VAL A 252 7.73 11.20 -11.98
N MET A 253 6.85 10.30 -11.53
CA MET A 253 5.41 10.56 -11.48
C MET A 253 5.07 11.77 -10.60
N VAL A 254 5.68 11.86 -9.41
CA VAL A 254 5.47 12.98 -8.47
C VAL A 254 6.11 14.26 -8.99
N GLN A 255 7.33 14.20 -9.55
CA GLN A 255 8.02 15.34 -10.13
C GLN A 255 7.17 16.06 -11.18
N ARG A 256 6.49 15.33 -12.05
CA ARG A 256 5.59 15.92 -13.06
C ARG A 256 4.48 16.77 -12.42
N ALA A 257 3.87 16.29 -11.34
CA ALA A 257 2.83 17.05 -10.64
C ALA A 257 3.40 18.28 -9.90
N VAL A 258 4.61 18.18 -9.34
CA VAL A 258 5.29 19.32 -8.70
C VAL A 258 5.77 20.33 -9.74
N GLN A 259 6.16 19.88 -10.95
CA GLN A 259 6.52 20.74 -12.05
C GLN A 259 5.37 21.68 -12.47
N ASP A 260 4.12 21.23 -12.39
CA ASP A 260 2.96 22.10 -12.60
C ASP A 260 2.93 23.25 -11.57
N LEU A 261 3.24 22.97 -10.29
CA LEU A 261 3.34 24.00 -9.26
C LEU A 261 4.44 25.01 -9.56
N VAL A 262 5.60 24.52 -9.98
CA VAL A 262 6.75 25.38 -10.36
C VAL A 262 6.36 26.28 -11.54
N ALA A 263 5.74 25.73 -12.57
CA ALA A 263 5.26 26.49 -13.72
C ALA A 263 4.24 27.56 -13.30
N TRP A 264 3.28 27.23 -12.42
CA TRP A 264 2.30 28.21 -11.94
C TRP A 264 2.92 29.33 -11.09
N ILE A 265 3.93 29.04 -10.27
CA ILE A 265 4.67 30.07 -9.53
C ILE A 265 5.33 31.05 -10.50
N VAL A 266 5.98 30.55 -11.54
CA VAL A 266 6.63 31.37 -12.56
C VAL A 266 5.62 32.20 -13.35
N GLU A 267 4.57 31.56 -13.83
CA GLU A 267 3.51 32.22 -14.60
C GLU A 267 2.82 33.36 -13.83
N LEU A 268 2.47 33.13 -12.55
CA LEU A 268 1.78 34.11 -11.71
C LEU A 268 2.64 35.31 -11.32
N ASN A 269 3.98 35.17 -11.33
CA ASN A 269 4.87 36.21 -10.82
C ASN A 269 5.77 36.86 -11.89
N ILE A 270 5.99 36.15 -13.01
CA ILE A 270 6.92 36.63 -14.06
C ILE A 270 6.18 36.74 -15.39
N GLY A 271 5.36 35.74 -15.71
CA GLY A 271 4.56 35.69 -16.92
C GLY A 271 4.55 34.33 -17.60
N PRO A 272 3.59 34.07 -18.51
CA PRO A 272 3.39 32.76 -19.11
C PRO A 272 4.51 32.32 -20.07
N GLU A 273 5.29 33.27 -20.61
CA GLU A 273 6.39 32.99 -21.55
C GLU A 273 7.75 32.81 -20.83
N ALA A 274 7.76 32.85 -19.50
CA ALA A 274 9.02 32.73 -18.75
C ALA A 274 9.39 31.25 -18.55
N ASP A 275 10.66 30.94 -18.80
CA ASP A 275 11.20 29.59 -18.55
C ASP A 275 11.16 29.25 -17.06
N ALA A 276 10.55 28.13 -16.74
CA ALA A 276 10.50 27.57 -15.39
C ALA A 276 11.70 26.59 -15.20
N PRO A 277 12.32 26.58 -14.01
CA PRO A 277 13.31 25.55 -13.69
C PRO A 277 12.66 24.18 -13.58
N GLU A 278 13.43 23.12 -13.78
CA GLU A 278 12.97 21.75 -13.60
C GLU A 278 13.10 21.33 -12.14
N PHE A 279 12.03 20.73 -11.58
CA PHE A 279 12.07 20.16 -10.24
C PHE A 279 12.48 18.69 -10.32
N VAL A 280 13.58 18.35 -9.65
CA VAL A 280 14.15 16.99 -9.67
C VAL A 280 14.25 16.44 -8.25
N LEU A 281 13.78 15.21 -8.06
CA LEU A 281 14.02 14.41 -6.86
C LEU A 281 15.25 13.52 -7.11
N TYR A 282 16.19 13.49 -6.16
CA TYR A 282 17.43 12.71 -6.32
C TYR A 282 17.88 12.09 -4.99
N GLU A 283 18.73 11.08 -5.07
CA GLU A 283 19.36 10.46 -3.91
C GLU A 283 20.71 11.15 -3.63
N GLN A 284 20.96 11.54 -2.39
CA GLN A 284 22.15 12.31 -2.02
C GLN A 284 23.48 11.54 -2.29
N ALA A 285 23.44 10.21 -2.30
CA ALA A 285 24.58 9.38 -2.66
C ALA A 285 25.00 9.54 -4.15
N ASP A 286 24.04 9.78 -5.04
CA ASP A 286 24.30 9.98 -6.46
C ASP A 286 24.97 11.32 -6.72
N ALA A 287 24.59 12.37 -5.99
CA ALA A 287 25.21 13.68 -6.09
C ALA A 287 26.69 13.70 -5.63
N ALA A 288 27.05 12.86 -4.66
CA ALA A 288 28.44 12.70 -4.23
C ALA A 288 29.29 11.97 -5.28
N ALA A 289 28.71 10.97 -5.97
CA ALA A 289 29.39 10.23 -7.04
C ALA A 289 29.59 11.10 -8.30
N GLU A 290 28.62 11.97 -8.64
CA GLU A 290 28.76 12.93 -9.74
C GLU A 290 29.80 14.00 -9.45
N ALA A 291 29.87 14.51 -8.18
CA ALA A 291 30.86 15.50 -7.76
C ALA A 291 32.30 14.95 -7.67
N GLU A 292 32.51 13.65 -7.57
CA GLU A 292 33.81 13.00 -7.65
C GLU A 292 34.26 12.69 -9.10
N ALA A 293 33.34 12.75 -10.07
CA ALA A 293 33.60 12.46 -11.48
C ALA A 293 33.91 13.71 -12.31
N ASP A 294 33.60 14.93 -11.81
CA ASP A 294 33.98 16.24 -12.37
C ASP A 294 35.31 16.75 -11.74
#